data_e00538cd490d2908688f117422d07a98
#
_entry.id   e00538cd490d2908688f117422d07a98
#
_cell.length_a   1.000
_cell.length_b   1.000
_cell.length_c   1.000
_cell.angle_alpha   90.00
_cell.angle_beta   90.00
_cell.angle_gamma   90.00
#
_symmetry.space_group_name_H-M   'P 1'
#
loop_
_entity.id
_entity.type
_entity.pdbx_description
1 polymer ?
#
loop_
_entity_poly.entity_id
_entity_poly.type
_entity_poly.pdbx_seq_one_letter_code
_entity_poly.pdbx_strand_id
1 'polypeptide(L)'
;FNPFLRHAWLLMGKAQFQQGNFIEAASTFNYISGLYAGQPEIVSVARAYLARCYVELEWPYDAEDVFHKIQRDSIGSEGKRAFNASYADYLIFVKQYKEAIPYLQKAVKKEKSKLQRARLNFLLGQLYHETGNKAEAYKALRRVIRANPPYELSFNARILQTEAMASGNHNKMVKKLRRMAKNKKNKDYQDQIYYAIGNIYLANRDTARCIGAYETGAKESTQNGIAKAMVLLRLGEIYWDKEDYINAQRCYAELVGILDKENEAYKEAERRSGILTELEPHLSAIKL
;
A
#
# COMPACT_ATOMS: atom_id res chain seq x y z
N PHE A 1 -29.82 24.43 23.75
CA PHE A 1 -28.70 23.52 23.45
C PHE A 1 -28.99 22.78 22.14
N ASN A 2 -28.23 23.02 21.06
CA ASN A 2 -28.49 22.34 19.79
C ASN A 2 -27.93 20.90 19.83
N PRO A 3 -28.78 19.87 19.78
CA PRO A 3 -28.36 18.48 19.91
C PRO A 3 -27.50 18.00 18.73
N PHE A 4 -27.52 18.74 17.59
CA PHE A 4 -26.73 18.43 16.40
C PHE A 4 -25.31 18.99 16.46
N LEU A 5 -25.01 19.94 17.38
CA LEU A 5 -23.73 20.63 17.43
C LEU A 5 -22.55 19.67 17.59
N ARG A 6 -22.68 18.65 18.43
CA ARG A 6 -21.66 17.62 18.64
C ARG A 6 -21.33 16.83 17.37
N HIS A 7 -22.33 16.54 16.54
CA HIS A 7 -22.16 15.85 15.27
C HIS A 7 -21.55 16.78 14.21
N ALA A 8 -21.92 18.07 14.22
CA ALA A 8 -21.33 19.07 13.35
C ALA A 8 -19.83 19.25 13.62
N TRP A 9 -19.43 19.32 14.88
CA TRP A 9 -18.02 19.36 15.26
C TRP A 9 -17.24 18.10 14.81
N LEU A 10 -17.80 16.90 15.05
CA LEU A 10 -17.17 15.66 14.56
C LEU A 10 -17.07 15.63 13.04
N LEU A 11 -18.08 16.13 12.33
CA LEU A 11 -18.06 16.19 10.86
C LEU A 11 -17.01 17.19 10.38
N MET A 12 -16.87 18.33 11.03
CA MET A 12 -15.85 19.33 10.72
C MET A 12 -14.43 18.75 10.87
N GLY A 13 -14.12 18.12 12.01
CA GLY A 13 -12.83 17.47 12.22
C GLY A 13 -12.55 16.36 11.19
N LYS A 14 -13.57 15.55 10.85
CA LYS A 14 -13.45 14.54 9.79
C LYS A 14 -13.20 15.16 8.41
N ALA A 15 -13.81 16.30 8.10
CA ALA A 15 -13.59 17.01 6.85
C ALA A 15 -12.18 17.58 6.77
N GLN A 16 -11.69 18.21 7.85
CA GLN A 16 -10.29 18.69 7.97
C GLN A 16 -9.30 17.54 7.77
N PHE A 17 -9.54 16.39 8.41
CA PHE A 17 -8.73 15.19 8.23
C PHE A 17 -8.68 14.72 6.77
N GLN A 18 -9.83 14.69 6.09
CA GLN A 18 -9.92 14.27 4.68
C GLN A 18 -9.26 15.27 3.71
N GLN A 19 -9.11 16.53 4.11
CA GLN A 19 -8.40 17.56 3.36
C GLN A 19 -6.87 17.51 3.57
N GLY A 20 -6.38 16.66 4.48
CA GLY A 20 -4.97 16.61 4.85
C GLY A 20 -4.55 17.64 5.91
N ASN A 21 -5.50 18.41 6.46
CA ASN A 21 -5.26 19.41 7.50
C ASN A 21 -5.20 18.73 8.87
N PHE A 22 -4.17 17.90 9.09
CA PHE A 22 -4.09 17.00 10.25
C PHE A 22 -3.90 17.76 11.58
N ILE A 23 -3.19 18.90 11.59
CA ILE A 23 -2.98 19.72 12.79
C ILE A 23 -4.31 20.35 13.25
N GLU A 24 -5.06 20.97 12.31
CA GLU A 24 -6.36 21.56 12.60
C GLU A 24 -7.38 20.50 13.00
N ALA A 25 -7.36 19.34 12.31
CA ALA A 25 -8.22 18.20 12.67
C ALA A 25 -7.91 17.70 14.08
N ALA A 26 -6.63 17.57 14.46
CA ALA A 26 -6.20 17.17 15.79
C ALA A 26 -6.69 18.16 16.86
N SER A 27 -6.52 19.47 16.60
CA SER A 27 -7.01 20.51 17.49
C SER A 27 -8.52 20.45 17.67
N THR A 28 -9.27 20.24 16.58
CA THR A 28 -10.73 20.09 16.61
C THR A 28 -11.15 18.84 17.42
N PHE A 29 -10.52 17.67 17.21
CA PHE A 29 -10.86 16.45 17.93
C PHE A 29 -10.47 16.53 19.41
N ASN A 30 -9.36 17.19 19.74
CA ASN A 30 -8.97 17.44 21.13
C ASN A 30 -9.97 18.36 21.82
N TYR A 31 -10.39 19.42 21.17
CA TYR A 31 -11.44 20.32 21.67
C TYR A 31 -12.76 19.58 21.95
N ILE A 32 -13.22 18.73 21.00
CA ILE A 32 -14.41 17.89 21.17
C ILE A 32 -14.26 16.98 22.40
N SER A 33 -13.08 16.38 22.57
CA SER A 33 -12.82 15.45 23.68
C SER A 33 -12.92 16.14 25.05
N GLY A 34 -12.53 17.41 25.15
CA GLY A 34 -12.69 18.23 26.35
C GLY A 34 -14.12 18.71 26.54
N LEU A 35 -14.72 19.29 25.49
CA LEU A 35 -16.05 19.89 25.54
C LEU A 35 -17.15 18.86 25.89
N TYR A 36 -17.02 17.64 25.40
CA TYR A 36 -17.99 16.55 25.58
C TYR A 36 -17.50 15.44 26.51
N ALA A 37 -16.64 15.76 27.49
CA ALA A 37 -16.00 14.78 28.39
C ALA A 37 -17.03 13.84 29.07
N GLY A 38 -18.23 14.32 29.37
CA GLY A 38 -19.33 13.50 29.94
C GLY A 38 -20.09 12.63 28.93
N GLN A 39 -19.68 12.59 27.65
CA GLN A 39 -20.35 11.83 26.59
C GLN A 39 -19.38 10.80 25.96
N PRO A 40 -19.20 9.61 26.54
CA PRO A 40 -18.21 8.64 26.12
C PRO A 40 -18.28 8.23 24.65
N GLU A 41 -19.49 8.20 24.07
CA GLU A 41 -19.69 7.85 22.66
C GLU A 41 -19.06 8.86 21.70
N ILE A 42 -19.17 10.15 22.03
CA ILE A 42 -18.61 11.24 21.23
C ILE A 42 -17.08 11.30 21.44
N VAL A 43 -16.66 11.27 22.70
CA VAL A 43 -15.24 11.35 23.09
C VAL A 43 -14.44 10.19 22.48
N SER A 44 -14.97 8.98 22.49
CA SER A 44 -14.25 7.83 21.92
C SER A 44 -14.06 7.93 20.39
N VAL A 45 -15.04 8.49 19.67
CA VAL A 45 -14.90 8.76 18.24
C VAL A 45 -13.89 9.87 18.00
N ALA A 46 -13.97 10.99 18.78
CA ALA A 46 -13.04 12.10 18.64
C ALA A 46 -11.60 11.67 18.92
N ARG A 47 -11.34 10.94 20.00
CA ARG A 47 -10.02 10.40 20.35
C ARG A 47 -9.48 9.41 19.29
N ALA A 48 -10.33 8.56 18.73
CA ALA A 48 -9.91 7.65 17.66
C ALA A 48 -9.43 8.40 16.41
N TYR A 49 -10.09 9.48 16.04
CA TYR A 49 -9.64 10.33 14.93
C TYR A 49 -8.45 11.21 15.32
N LEU A 50 -8.37 11.68 16.57
CA LEU A 50 -7.18 12.40 17.08
C LEU A 50 -5.93 11.53 16.96
N ALA A 51 -6.00 10.28 17.39
CA ALA A 51 -4.90 9.34 17.25
C ALA A 51 -4.51 9.13 15.77
N ARG A 52 -5.50 9.07 14.86
CA ARG A 52 -5.19 9.01 13.42
C ARG A 52 -4.48 10.27 12.92
N CYS A 53 -4.89 11.46 13.38
CA CYS A 53 -4.16 12.68 13.03
C CYS A 53 -2.69 12.59 13.45
N TYR A 54 -2.41 12.06 14.64
CA TYR A 54 -1.05 11.86 15.11
C TYR A 54 -0.28 10.82 14.30
N VAL A 55 -0.93 9.76 13.83
CA VAL A 55 -0.31 8.80 12.89
C VAL A 55 0.10 9.48 11.59
N GLU A 56 -0.80 10.28 11.00
CA GLU A 56 -0.50 11.01 9.75
C GLU A 56 0.58 12.11 9.93
N LEU A 57 0.74 12.64 11.16
CA LEU A 57 1.80 13.59 11.54
C LEU A 57 3.11 12.89 11.94
N GLU A 58 3.17 11.57 11.86
CA GLU A 58 4.32 10.76 12.29
C GLU A 58 4.67 10.91 13.79
N TRP A 59 3.63 11.07 14.64
CA TRP A 59 3.75 11.17 16.11
C TRP A 59 3.21 9.89 16.79
N PRO A 60 3.93 8.76 16.68
CA PRO A 60 3.41 7.47 17.14
C PRO A 60 3.19 7.37 18.65
N TYR A 61 4.02 8.04 19.44
CA TYR A 61 3.89 8.02 20.91
C TYR A 61 2.63 8.76 21.37
N ASP A 62 2.32 9.91 20.75
CA ASP A 62 1.09 10.65 21.06
C ASP A 62 -0.15 9.87 20.62
N ALA A 63 -0.08 9.19 19.47
CA ALA A 63 -1.15 8.31 19.01
C ALA A 63 -1.41 7.16 20.01
N GLU A 64 -0.36 6.50 20.47
CA GLU A 64 -0.44 5.40 21.45
C GLU A 64 -1.08 5.85 22.77
N ASP A 65 -0.66 7.01 23.28
CA ASP A 65 -1.19 7.58 24.51
C ASP A 65 -2.69 7.87 24.42
N VAL A 66 -3.14 8.37 23.26
CA VAL A 66 -4.57 8.58 23.00
C VAL A 66 -5.32 7.24 22.92
N PHE A 67 -4.76 6.20 22.27
CA PHE A 67 -5.38 4.88 22.22
C PHE A 67 -5.51 4.24 23.61
N HIS A 68 -4.52 4.39 24.47
CA HIS A 68 -4.59 3.93 25.87
C HIS A 68 -5.73 4.60 26.64
N LYS A 69 -5.97 5.88 26.43
CA LYS A 69 -7.09 6.62 27.03
C LYS A 69 -8.45 6.09 26.53
N ILE A 70 -8.55 5.69 25.24
CA ILE A 70 -9.78 5.11 24.70
C ILE A 70 -10.08 3.73 25.34
N GLN A 71 -9.08 2.90 25.53
CA GLN A 71 -9.27 1.55 26.12
C GLN A 71 -9.76 1.57 27.57
N ARG A 72 -9.53 2.66 28.31
CA ARG A 72 -9.97 2.86 29.68
C ARG A 72 -11.40 3.36 29.79
N ASP A 73 -11.94 3.92 28.71
CA ASP A 73 -13.26 4.52 28.70
C ASP A 73 -14.34 3.50 28.27
N SER A 74 -15.58 3.71 28.70
CA SER A 74 -16.72 2.98 28.17
C SER A 74 -16.98 3.39 26.72
N ILE A 75 -16.72 2.49 25.78
CA ILE A 75 -16.80 2.78 24.35
C ILE A 75 -18.15 2.32 23.79
N GLY A 76 -18.97 3.23 23.23
CA GLY A 76 -20.18 2.92 22.49
C GLY A 76 -19.87 2.20 21.15
N SER A 77 -20.93 1.79 20.45
CA SER A 77 -20.78 1.03 19.19
C SER A 77 -20.03 1.78 18.08
N GLU A 78 -20.25 3.08 17.97
CA GLU A 78 -19.57 3.94 17.00
C GLU A 78 -18.10 4.17 17.39
N GLY A 79 -17.83 4.40 18.68
CA GLY A 79 -16.48 4.48 19.22
C GLY A 79 -15.67 3.21 18.97
N LYS A 80 -16.27 2.02 19.20
CA LYS A 80 -15.63 0.73 18.88
C LYS A 80 -15.28 0.58 17.41
N ARG A 81 -16.14 1.08 16.51
CA ARG A 81 -15.89 1.06 15.06
C ARG A 81 -14.73 1.97 14.72
N ALA A 82 -14.76 3.22 15.19
CA ALA A 82 -13.69 4.20 14.97
C ALA A 82 -12.36 3.70 15.54
N PHE A 83 -12.36 3.21 16.79
CA PHE A 83 -11.18 2.65 17.44
C PHE A 83 -10.55 1.51 16.63
N ASN A 84 -11.32 0.50 16.23
CA ASN A 84 -10.76 -0.65 15.52
C ASN A 84 -10.11 -0.25 14.18
N ALA A 85 -10.71 0.71 13.45
CA ALA A 85 -10.14 1.20 12.20
C ALA A 85 -8.86 2.01 12.47
N SER A 86 -8.89 2.94 13.43
CA SER A 86 -7.76 3.82 13.75
C SER A 86 -6.59 3.08 14.38
N TYR A 87 -6.87 2.10 15.25
CA TYR A 87 -5.80 1.32 15.90
C TYR A 87 -5.15 0.34 14.92
N ALA A 88 -5.91 -0.21 13.97
CA ALA A 88 -5.33 -0.99 12.88
C ALA A 88 -4.39 -0.12 12.02
N ASP A 89 -4.76 1.12 11.75
CA ASP A 89 -3.97 2.09 11.00
C ASP A 89 -2.64 2.39 11.71
N TYR A 90 -2.70 2.68 13.02
CA TYR A 90 -1.52 2.86 13.87
C TYR A 90 -0.60 1.63 13.86
N LEU A 91 -1.15 0.42 14.04
CA LEU A 91 -0.35 -0.81 14.04
C LEU A 91 0.31 -1.07 12.68
N ILE A 92 -0.33 -0.67 11.58
CA ILE A 92 0.27 -0.72 10.25
C ILE A 92 1.43 0.27 10.13
N PHE A 93 1.24 1.49 10.63
CA PHE A 93 2.27 2.53 10.62
C PHE A 93 3.54 2.06 11.38
N VAL A 94 3.38 1.48 12.57
CA VAL A 94 4.50 0.91 13.35
C VAL A 94 4.95 -0.48 12.88
N LYS A 95 4.47 -0.93 11.71
CA LYS A 95 4.84 -2.21 11.06
C LYS A 95 4.46 -3.48 11.85
N GLN A 96 3.54 -3.37 12.80
CA GLN A 96 2.99 -4.50 13.56
C GLN A 96 1.81 -5.14 12.79
N TYR A 97 2.10 -5.70 11.62
CA TYR A 97 1.08 -6.17 10.67
C TYR A 97 0.22 -7.32 11.19
N LYS A 98 0.82 -8.24 11.95
CA LYS A 98 0.07 -9.40 12.51
C LYS A 98 -0.96 -8.93 13.54
N GLU A 99 -0.59 -7.98 14.38
CA GLU A 99 -1.42 -7.37 15.41
C GLU A 99 -2.53 -6.50 14.82
N ALA A 100 -2.29 -5.86 13.66
CA ALA A 100 -3.27 -5.05 12.95
C ALA A 100 -4.46 -5.86 12.41
N ILE A 101 -4.22 -7.11 11.97
CA ILE A 101 -5.22 -7.96 11.29
C ILE A 101 -6.52 -8.11 12.09
N PRO A 102 -6.55 -8.51 13.38
CA PRO A 102 -7.79 -8.70 14.13
C PRO A 102 -8.59 -7.40 14.30
N TYR A 103 -7.96 -6.25 14.41
CA TYR A 103 -8.64 -4.96 14.48
C TYR A 103 -9.24 -4.58 13.14
N LEU A 104 -8.50 -4.77 12.06
CA LEU A 104 -8.98 -4.51 10.71
C LEU A 104 -10.16 -5.45 10.34
N GLN A 105 -10.13 -6.71 10.75
CA GLN A 105 -11.26 -7.64 10.59
C GLN A 105 -12.53 -7.13 11.31
N LYS A 106 -12.39 -6.62 12.54
CA LYS A 106 -13.50 -6.02 13.28
C LYS A 106 -14.02 -4.76 12.58
N ALA A 107 -13.14 -3.92 12.03
CA ALA A 107 -13.51 -2.75 11.24
C ALA A 107 -14.31 -3.14 9.98
N VAL A 108 -13.81 -4.11 9.19
CA VAL A 108 -14.51 -4.65 8.00
C VAL A 108 -15.90 -5.15 8.33
N LYS A 109 -16.05 -5.90 9.43
CA LYS A 109 -17.34 -6.47 9.86
C LYS A 109 -18.38 -5.41 10.20
N LYS A 110 -17.94 -4.25 10.71
CA LYS A 110 -18.81 -3.15 11.15
C LYS A 110 -18.98 -2.06 10.09
N GLU A 111 -18.23 -2.10 9.00
CA GLU A 111 -18.32 -1.09 7.94
C GLU A 111 -19.62 -1.24 7.14
N LYS A 112 -20.39 -0.15 7.05
CA LYS A 112 -21.68 -0.10 6.35
C LYS A 112 -21.52 0.21 4.86
N SER A 113 -20.57 1.08 4.51
CA SER A 113 -20.30 1.44 3.12
C SER A 113 -19.70 0.28 2.36
N LYS A 114 -20.33 -0.12 1.26
CA LYS A 114 -19.84 -1.19 0.38
C LYS A 114 -18.46 -0.88 -0.19
N LEU A 115 -18.21 0.37 -0.58
CA LEU A 115 -16.93 0.81 -1.13
C LEU A 115 -15.84 0.81 -0.05
N GLN A 116 -16.11 1.38 1.12
CA GLN A 116 -15.13 1.40 2.21
C GLN A 116 -14.82 -0.02 2.70
N ARG A 117 -15.82 -0.88 2.78
CA ARG A 117 -15.61 -2.31 3.10
C ARG A 117 -14.74 -3.03 2.07
N ALA A 118 -14.86 -2.66 0.78
CA ALA A 118 -13.97 -3.19 -0.26
C ALA A 118 -12.53 -2.70 -0.05
N ARG A 119 -12.32 -1.42 0.24
CA ARG A 119 -10.99 -0.86 0.56
C ARG A 119 -10.35 -1.53 1.77
N LEU A 120 -11.11 -1.69 2.87
CA LEU A 120 -10.62 -2.38 4.07
C LEU A 120 -10.31 -3.87 3.80
N ASN A 121 -11.10 -4.57 2.96
CA ASN A 121 -10.78 -5.93 2.55
C ASN A 121 -9.53 -5.99 1.65
N PHE A 122 -9.26 -4.97 0.85
CA PHE A 122 -8.05 -4.88 0.06
C PHE A 122 -6.82 -4.74 0.97
N LEU A 123 -6.87 -3.81 1.93
CA LEU A 123 -5.82 -3.65 2.94
C LEU A 123 -5.61 -4.93 3.75
N LEU A 124 -6.70 -5.60 4.16
CA LEU A 124 -6.62 -6.90 4.83
C LEU A 124 -5.96 -7.97 3.95
N GLY A 125 -6.22 -7.94 2.65
CA GLY A 125 -5.55 -8.80 1.67
C GLY A 125 -4.05 -8.55 1.58
N GLN A 126 -3.63 -7.27 1.61
CA GLN A 126 -2.22 -6.87 1.65
C GLN A 126 -1.54 -7.36 2.94
N LEU A 127 -2.14 -7.12 4.11
CA LEU A 127 -1.59 -7.56 5.40
C LEU A 127 -1.44 -9.08 5.48
N TYR A 128 -2.42 -9.83 4.98
CA TYR A 128 -2.29 -11.29 4.90
C TYR A 128 -1.19 -11.74 3.94
N HIS A 129 -0.99 -11.01 2.83
CA HIS A 129 0.09 -11.29 1.90
C HIS A 129 1.46 -11.07 2.56
N GLU A 130 1.67 -9.90 3.20
CA GLU A 130 2.90 -9.54 3.90
C GLU A 130 3.20 -10.49 5.06
N THR A 131 2.19 -10.94 5.77
CA THR A 131 2.35 -11.92 6.88
C THR A 131 2.44 -13.37 6.43
N GLY A 132 2.47 -13.62 5.11
CA GLY A 132 2.62 -14.96 4.52
C GLY A 132 1.34 -15.80 4.51
N ASN A 133 0.20 -15.27 4.96
CA ASN A 133 -1.06 -16.00 4.97
C ASN A 133 -1.80 -15.90 3.62
N LYS A 134 -1.24 -16.56 2.61
CA LYS A 134 -1.70 -16.52 1.21
C LYS A 134 -3.16 -16.94 1.04
N ALA A 135 -3.64 -17.89 1.83
CA ALA A 135 -5.03 -18.39 1.73
C ALA A 135 -6.05 -17.32 2.17
N GLU A 136 -5.80 -16.62 3.27
CA GLU A 136 -6.67 -15.55 3.73
C GLU A 136 -6.53 -14.29 2.86
N ALA A 137 -5.32 -13.98 2.37
CA ALA A 137 -5.10 -12.93 1.36
C ALA A 137 -6.01 -13.15 0.14
N TYR A 138 -5.99 -14.35 -0.43
CA TYR A 138 -6.85 -14.72 -1.57
C TYR A 138 -8.33 -14.51 -1.26
N LYS A 139 -8.81 -14.95 -0.08
CA LYS A 139 -10.21 -14.79 0.32
C LYS A 139 -10.62 -13.32 0.48
N ALA A 140 -9.77 -12.51 1.11
CA ALA A 140 -10.01 -11.08 1.29
C ALA A 140 -10.10 -10.36 -0.07
N LEU A 141 -9.13 -10.59 -0.94
CA LEU A 141 -9.09 -9.99 -2.29
C LEU A 141 -10.27 -10.47 -3.17
N ARG A 142 -10.70 -11.74 -3.02
CA ARG A 142 -11.90 -12.23 -3.69
C ARG A 142 -13.17 -11.48 -3.26
N ARG A 143 -13.26 -11.08 -1.97
CA ARG A 143 -14.37 -10.25 -1.48
C ARG A 143 -14.35 -8.86 -2.13
N VAL A 144 -13.16 -8.26 -2.31
CA VAL A 144 -12.99 -6.99 -3.04
C VAL A 144 -13.56 -7.11 -4.45
N ILE A 145 -13.08 -8.09 -5.21
CA ILE A 145 -13.47 -8.29 -6.62
C ILE A 145 -15.00 -8.49 -6.75
N ARG A 146 -15.60 -9.26 -5.83
CA ARG A 146 -17.04 -9.53 -5.81
C ARG A 146 -17.89 -8.30 -5.43
N ALA A 147 -17.30 -7.34 -4.69
CA ALA A 147 -17.98 -6.11 -4.34
C ALA A 147 -18.16 -5.16 -5.54
N ASN A 148 -17.54 -5.46 -6.69
CA ASN A 148 -17.54 -4.63 -7.90
C ASN A 148 -17.21 -3.15 -7.59
N PRO A 149 -16.02 -2.88 -7.01
CA PRO A 149 -15.58 -1.52 -6.70
C PRO A 149 -15.12 -0.80 -7.98
N PRO A 150 -14.66 0.48 -7.89
CA PRO A 150 -14.00 1.16 -8.99
C PRO A 150 -12.89 0.31 -9.62
N TYR A 151 -12.66 0.55 -10.92
CA TYR A 151 -11.82 -0.31 -11.76
C TYR A 151 -10.43 -0.56 -11.17
N GLU A 152 -9.72 0.48 -10.74
CA GLU A 152 -8.37 0.38 -10.16
C GLU A 152 -8.31 -0.55 -8.95
N LEU A 153 -9.24 -0.40 -8.01
CA LEU A 153 -9.27 -1.25 -6.82
C LEU A 153 -9.54 -2.73 -7.19
N SER A 154 -10.43 -2.96 -8.16
CA SER A 154 -10.71 -4.31 -8.68
C SER A 154 -9.50 -4.88 -9.43
N PHE A 155 -8.80 -4.05 -10.19
CA PHE A 155 -7.60 -4.43 -10.93
C PHE A 155 -6.47 -4.81 -9.98
N ASN A 156 -6.11 -3.93 -9.03
CA ASN A 156 -5.06 -4.18 -8.05
C ASN A 156 -5.36 -5.42 -7.18
N ALA A 157 -6.63 -5.63 -6.81
CA ALA A 157 -7.03 -6.84 -6.10
C ALA A 157 -6.83 -8.12 -6.93
N ARG A 158 -6.99 -8.06 -8.26
CA ARG A 158 -6.72 -9.21 -9.15
C ARG A 158 -5.23 -9.50 -9.28
N ILE A 159 -4.41 -8.45 -9.38
CA ILE A 159 -2.95 -8.57 -9.43
C ILE A 159 -2.45 -9.26 -8.16
N LEU A 160 -2.72 -8.65 -7.00
CA LEU A 160 -2.26 -9.18 -5.71
C LEU A 160 -2.83 -10.59 -5.42
N GLN A 161 -4.09 -10.86 -5.81
CA GLN A 161 -4.68 -12.19 -5.70
C GLN A 161 -3.89 -13.23 -6.51
N THR A 162 -3.36 -12.82 -7.65
CA THR A 162 -2.60 -13.69 -8.54
C THR A 162 -1.24 -14.02 -7.93
N GLU A 163 -0.58 -13.02 -7.34
CA GLU A 163 0.70 -13.19 -6.62
C GLU A 163 0.54 -14.09 -5.39
N ALA A 164 -0.51 -13.89 -4.60
CA ALA A 164 -0.81 -14.74 -3.44
C ALA A 164 -0.98 -16.23 -3.79
N MET A 165 -1.40 -16.57 -5.02
CA MET A 165 -1.61 -17.93 -5.49
C MET A 165 -0.43 -18.52 -6.27
N ALA A 166 0.61 -17.75 -6.54
CA ALA A 166 1.69 -18.14 -7.45
C ALA A 166 2.46 -19.42 -7.04
N SER A 167 2.53 -19.71 -5.74
CA SER A 167 3.28 -20.86 -5.21
C SER A 167 2.68 -22.23 -5.53
N GLY A 168 1.44 -22.32 -6.06
CA GLY A 168 0.78 -23.61 -6.34
C GLY A 168 0.43 -23.85 -7.82
N ASN A 169 0.27 -22.82 -8.62
CA ASN A 169 -0.17 -22.94 -10.01
C ASN A 169 0.27 -21.75 -10.86
N HIS A 170 1.58 -21.49 -10.85
CA HIS A 170 2.17 -20.31 -11.49
C HIS A 170 1.81 -20.17 -12.97
N ASN A 171 1.81 -21.26 -13.75
CA ASN A 171 1.45 -21.20 -15.17
C ASN A 171 0.01 -20.72 -15.43
N LYS A 172 -0.93 -21.15 -14.58
CA LYS A 172 -2.34 -20.70 -14.67
C LYS A 172 -2.45 -19.21 -14.33
N MET A 173 -1.69 -18.75 -13.34
CA MET A 173 -1.70 -17.34 -12.93
C MET A 173 -1.07 -16.45 -13.99
N VAL A 174 0.10 -16.80 -14.52
CA VAL A 174 0.74 -16.10 -15.64
C VAL A 174 -0.20 -16.04 -16.87
N LYS A 175 -0.87 -17.16 -17.22
CA LYS A 175 -1.86 -17.19 -18.31
C LYS A 175 -3.01 -16.20 -18.07
N LYS A 176 -3.47 -16.06 -16.83
CA LYS A 176 -4.52 -15.10 -16.43
C LYS A 176 -4.03 -13.66 -16.59
N LEU A 177 -2.83 -13.35 -16.11
CA LEU A 177 -2.23 -12.01 -16.22
C LEU A 177 -1.96 -11.64 -17.69
N ARG A 178 -1.44 -12.57 -18.51
CA ARG A 178 -1.26 -12.32 -19.95
C ARG A 178 -2.59 -12.07 -20.68
N ARG A 179 -3.70 -12.69 -20.24
CA ARG A 179 -5.03 -12.34 -20.78
C ARG A 179 -5.46 -10.93 -20.36
N MET A 180 -5.10 -10.51 -19.12
CA MET A 180 -5.35 -9.14 -18.67
C MET A 180 -4.53 -8.14 -19.49
N ALA A 181 -3.26 -8.44 -19.77
CA ALA A 181 -2.40 -7.59 -20.60
C ALA A 181 -2.97 -7.37 -22.02
N LYS A 182 -3.59 -8.40 -22.62
CA LYS A 182 -4.21 -8.30 -23.95
C LYS A 182 -5.49 -7.44 -23.97
N ASN A 183 -6.07 -7.11 -22.83
CA ASN A 183 -7.29 -6.31 -22.78
C ASN A 183 -6.94 -4.82 -22.95
N LYS A 184 -7.51 -4.18 -23.96
CA LYS A 184 -7.29 -2.74 -24.25
C LYS A 184 -7.54 -1.81 -23.07
N LYS A 185 -8.45 -2.18 -22.16
CA LYS A 185 -8.70 -1.42 -20.92
C LYS A 185 -7.50 -1.39 -19.95
N ASN A 186 -6.54 -2.28 -20.12
CA ASN A 186 -5.35 -2.39 -19.28
C ASN A 186 -4.09 -1.85 -19.97
N LYS A 187 -4.25 -1.04 -21.03
CA LYS A 187 -3.10 -0.48 -21.75
C LYS A 187 -2.17 0.31 -20.83
N ASP A 188 -2.76 1.08 -19.90
CA ASP A 188 -2.01 1.94 -18.98
C ASP A 188 -1.52 1.20 -17.70
N TYR A 189 -1.70 -0.12 -17.65
CA TYR A 189 -1.32 -0.97 -16.52
C TYR A 189 -0.38 -2.11 -16.94
N GLN A 190 0.27 -1.98 -18.09
CA GLN A 190 1.15 -3.04 -18.63
C GLN A 190 2.34 -3.30 -17.71
N ASP A 191 2.97 -2.24 -17.20
CA ASP A 191 4.06 -2.31 -16.23
C ASP A 191 3.67 -3.09 -14.98
N GLN A 192 2.51 -2.81 -14.39
CA GLN A 192 2.01 -3.52 -13.20
C GLN A 192 1.70 -5.00 -13.49
N ILE A 193 1.12 -5.29 -14.65
CA ILE A 193 0.80 -6.67 -15.03
C ILE A 193 2.08 -7.49 -15.24
N TYR A 194 3.04 -6.93 -15.98
CA TYR A 194 4.29 -7.63 -16.24
C TYR A 194 5.20 -7.67 -15.02
N TYR A 195 5.12 -6.67 -14.11
CA TYR A 195 5.74 -6.74 -12.79
C TYR A 195 5.22 -7.95 -12.00
N ALA A 196 3.90 -8.14 -11.94
CA ALA A 196 3.31 -9.30 -11.28
C ALA A 196 3.70 -10.64 -11.95
N ILE A 197 3.81 -10.68 -13.27
CA ILE A 197 4.30 -11.87 -14.00
C ILE A 197 5.77 -12.16 -13.63
N GLY A 198 6.60 -11.13 -13.59
CA GLY A 198 8.00 -11.25 -13.18
C GLY A 198 8.14 -11.77 -11.75
N ASN A 199 7.37 -11.21 -10.80
CA ASN A 199 7.35 -11.67 -9.41
C ASN A 199 6.97 -13.16 -9.30
N ILE A 200 6.01 -13.63 -10.10
CA ILE A 200 5.63 -15.04 -10.12
C ILE A 200 6.80 -15.91 -10.61
N TYR A 201 7.50 -15.52 -11.65
CA TYR A 201 8.66 -16.26 -12.15
C TYR A 201 9.82 -16.22 -11.14
N LEU A 202 10.08 -15.06 -10.53
CA LEU A 202 11.12 -14.91 -9.52
C LEU A 202 10.86 -15.82 -8.31
N ALA A 203 9.64 -15.84 -7.80
CA ALA A 203 9.22 -16.73 -6.70
C ALA A 203 9.38 -18.23 -7.03
N ASN A 204 9.36 -18.58 -8.32
CA ASN A 204 9.60 -19.94 -8.81
C ASN A 204 11.05 -20.16 -9.30
N ARG A 205 11.97 -19.25 -8.98
CA ARG A 205 13.40 -19.33 -9.34
C ARG A 205 13.67 -19.37 -10.85
N ASP A 206 12.76 -18.85 -11.64
CA ASP A 206 12.89 -18.76 -13.11
C ASP A 206 13.35 -17.34 -13.49
N THR A 207 14.61 -17.06 -13.23
CA THR A 207 15.19 -15.72 -13.45
C THR A 207 15.16 -15.30 -14.92
N ALA A 208 15.31 -16.25 -15.85
CA ALA A 208 15.29 -15.92 -17.29
C ALA A 208 13.93 -15.39 -17.74
N ARG A 209 12.83 -16.09 -17.38
CA ARG A 209 11.48 -15.62 -17.70
C ARG A 209 11.06 -14.40 -16.86
N CYS A 210 11.62 -14.25 -15.67
CA CYS A 210 11.45 -13.06 -14.83
C CYS A 210 11.98 -11.81 -15.51
N ILE A 211 13.24 -11.84 -15.97
CA ILE A 211 13.87 -10.75 -16.72
C ILE A 211 13.03 -10.40 -17.97
N GLY A 212 12.66 -11.38 -18.78
CA GLY A 212 11.83 -11.14 -19.97
C GLY A 212 10.47 -10.51 -19.68
N ALA A 213 9.87 -10.83 -18.52
CA ALA A 213 8.63 -10.20 -18.10
C ALA A 213 8.87 -8.74 -17.68
N TYR A 214 9.87 -8.48 -16.86
CA TYR A 214 10.17 -7.12 -16.41
C TYR A 214 10.61 -6.21 -17.58
N GLU A 215 11.44 -6.70 -18.51
CA GLU A 215 11.80 -5.96 -19.73
C GLU A 215 10.55 -5.58 -20.55
N THR A 216 9.61 -6.53 -20.67
CA THR A 216 8.34 -6.23 -21.33
C THR A 216 7.56 -5.16 -20.58
N GLY A 217 7.51 -5.23 -19.25
CA GLY A 217 6.84 -4.25 -18.41
C GLY A 217 7.43 -2.85 -18.53
N ALA A 218 8.74 -2.73 -18.50
CA ALA A 218 9.43 -1.45 -18.69
C ALA A 218 9.18 -0.85 -20.08
N LYS A 219 9.22 -1.69 -21.12
CA LYS A 219 9.03 -1.29 -22.52
C LYS A 219 7.58 -0.87 -22.81
N GLU A 220 6.61 -1.65 -22.36
CA GLU A 220 5.18 -1.43 -22.64
C GLU A 220 4.52 -0.42 -21.70
N SER A 221 5.26 0.11 -20.71
CA SER A 221 4.76 1.16 -19.82
C SER A 221 4.44 2.43 -20.61
N THR A 222 3.23 2.94 -20.42
CA THR A 222 2.77 4.19 -21.06
C THR A 222 2.97 5.41 -20.16
N GLN A 223 3.31 5.17 -18.88
CA GLN A 223 3.48 6.21 -17.86
C GLN A 223 4.85 6.02 -17.18
N ASN A 224 5.63 7.11 -17.11
CA ASN A 224 6.86 7.12 -16.33
C ASN A 224 6.54 7.33 -14.85
N GLY A 225 5.86 6.36 -14.24
CA GLY A 225 5.41 6.43 -12.85
C GLY A 225 6.04 5.37 -11.95
N ILE A 226 5.59 5.33 -10.71
CA ILE A 226 6.09 4.42 -9.66
C ILE A 226 6.07 2.95 -10.10
N ALA A 227 5.08 2.53 -10.88
CA ALA A 227 5.00 1.14 -11.35
C ALA A 227 6.16 0.77 -12.27
N LYS A 228 6.52 1.65 -13.22
CA LYS A 228 7.71 1.48 -14.07
C LYS A 228 8.99 1.52 -13.24
N ALA A 229 9.08 2.45 -12.29
CA ALA A 229 10.21 2.54 -11.39
C ALA A 229 10.45 1.24 -10.61
N MET A 230 9.40 0.59 -10.11
CA MET A 230 9.51 -0.72 -9.43
C MET A 230 10.01 -1.83 -10.36
N VAL A 231 9.58 -1.85 -11.63
CA VAL A 231 10.08 -2.80 -12.63
C VAL A 231 11.56 -2.58 -12.88
N LEU A 232 11.98 -1.34 -13.10
CA LEU A 232 13.39 -0.98 -13.37
C LEU A 232 14.30 -1.26 -12.17
N LEU A 233 13.82 -1.00 -10.95
CA LEU A 233 14.56 -1.31 -9.73
C LEU A 233 14.85 -2.82 -9.65
N ARG A 234 13.82 -3.66 -9.83
CA ARG A 234 13.99 -5.11 -9.79
C ARG A 234 14.87 -5.66 -10.91
N LEU A 235 14.76 -5.10 -12.11
CA LEU A 235 15.66 -5.44 -13.22
C LEU A 235 17.10 -5.07 -12.91
N GLY A 236 17.32 -3.84 -12.44
CA GLY A 236 18.64 -3.36 -12.06
C GLY A 236 19.30 -4.22 -10.99
N GLU A 237 18.55 -4.62 -9.94
CA GLU A 237 19.01 -5.54 -8.91
C GLU A 237 19.42 -6.91 -9.50
N ILE A 238 18.58 -7.50 -10.35
CA ILE A 238 18.84 -8.80 -10.97
C ILE A 238 20.06 -8.75 -11.92
N TYR A 239 20.17 -7.70 -12.71
CA TYR A 239 21.31 -7.51 -13.61
C TYR A 239 22.61 -7.26 -12.83
N TRP A 240 22.54 -6.48 -11.74
CA TRP A 240 23.67 -6.26 -10.84
C TRP A 240 24.18 -7.58 -10.24
N ASP A 241 23.27 -8.41 -9.70
CA ASP A 241 23.61 -9.71 -9.12
C ASP A 241 24.13 -10.71 -10.15
N LYS A 242 23.83 -10.53 -11.43
CA LYS A 242 24.33 -11.33 -12.56
C LYS A 242 25.59 -10.76 -13.19
N GLU A 243 26.13 -9.67 -12.64
CA GLU A 243 27.30 -8.97 -13.20
C GLU A 243 27.08 -8.43 -14.63
N ASP A 244 25.82 -8.32 -15.06
CA ASP A 244 25.45 -7.67 -16.30
C ASP A 244 25.33 -6.14 -16.10
N TYR A 245 26.48 -5.53 -15.89
CA TYR A 245 26.60 -4.14 -15.50
C TYR A 245 26.07 -3.15 -16.53
N ILE A 246 26.11 -3.50 -17.82
CA ILE A 246 25.58 -2.66 -18.90
C ILE A 246 24.04 -2.53 -18.76
N ASN A 247 23.34 -3.66 -18.60
CA ASN A 247 21.90 -3.64 -18.41
C ASN A 247 21.50 -3.09 -17.04
N ALA A 248 22.30 -3.33 -16.00
CA ALA A 248 22.09 -2.73 -14.67
C ALA A 248 22.18 -1.21 -14.73
N GLN A 249 23.21 -0.65 -15.40
CA GLN A 249 23.39 0.78 -15.57
C GLN A 249 22.19 1.42 -16.30
N ARG A 250 21.76 0.83 -17.41
CA ARG A 250 20.56 1.29 -18.14
C ARG A 250 19.33 1.38 -17.23
N CYS A 251 19.08 0.34 -16.41
CA CYS A 251 17.93 0.31 -15.51
C CYS A 251 18.02 1.37 -14.41
N TYR A 252 19.19 1.54 -13.78
CA TYR A 252 19.35 2.52 -12.71
C TYR A 252 19.36 3.95 -13.24
N ALA A 253 19.94 4.21 -14.41
CA ALA A 253 19.91 5.53 -15.03
C ALA A 253 18.48 5.98 -15.39
N GLU A 254 17.67 5.06 -15.96
CA GLU A 254 16.26 5.34 -16.25
C GLU A 254 15.45 5.52 -14.97
N LEU A 255 15.71 4.72 -13.93
CA LEU A 255 15.05 4.80 -12.61
C LEU A 255 15.27 6.15 -11.94
N VAL A 256 16.50 6.65 -11.93
CA VAL A 256 16.86 7.98 -11.40
C VAL A 256 16.09 9.10 -12.11
N GLY A 257 15.78 8.94 -13.39
CA GLY A 257 14.97 9.89 -14.15
C GLY A 257 13.47 9.88 -13.80
N ILE A 258 12.99 8.88 -13.06
CA ILE A 258 11.56 8.71 -12.73
C ILE A 258 11.26 9.02 -11.25
N LEU A 259 12.15 8.68 -10.34
CA LEU A 259 11.94 8.80 -8.91
C LEU A 259 12.27 10.20 -8.38
N ASP A 260 11.53 10.64 -7.37
CA ASP A 260 11.88 11.82 -6.60
C ASP A 260 13.10 11.56 -5.71
N LYS A 261 13.94 12.59 -5.51
CA LYS A 261 15.18 12.52 -4.71
C LYS A 261 14.96 12.14 -3.23
N GLU A 262 13.76 12.37 -2.72
CA GLU A 262 13.37 12.00 -1.35
C GLU A 262 13.06 10.50 -1.21
N ASN A 263 12.87 9.79 -2.31
CA ASN A 263 12.60 8.36 -2.28
C ASN A 263 13.84 7.57 -1.85
N GLU A 264 13.69 6.64 -0.91
CA GLU A 264 14.81 5.82 -0.43
C GLU A 264 15.52 5.05 -1.55
N ALA A 265 14.75 4.53 -2.51
CA ALA A 265 15.28 3.80 -3.66
C ALA A 265 16.08 4.71 -4.63
N TYR A 266 15.82 6.02 -4.67
CA TYR A 266 16.54 6.96 -5.50
C TYR A 266 18.02 7.02 -5.14
N LYS A 267 18.34 7.18 -3.85
CA LYS A 267 19.74 7.33 -3.37
C LYS A 267 20.60 6.13 -3.73
N GLU A 268 20.07 4.93 -3.56
CA GLU A 268 20.82 3.71 -3.90
C GLU A 268 20.93 3.54 -5.43
N ALA A 269 19.88 3.85 -6.19
CA ALA A 269 19.92 3.81 -7.65
C ALA A 269 20.91 4.84 -8.22
N GLU A 270 20.92 6.06 -7.69
CA GLU A 270 21.87 7.11 -8.08
C GLU A 270 23.32 6.69 -7.79
N ARG A 271 23.57 6.14 -6.61
CA ARG A 271 24.90 5.62 -6.22
C ARG A 271 25.35 4.51 -7.17
N ARG A 272 24.52 3.52 -7.44
CA ARG A 272 24.84 2.42 -8.36
C ARG A 272 25.02 2.89 -9.80
N SER A 273 24.14 3.77 -10.27
CA SER A 273 24.27 4.37 -11.60
C SER A 273 25.56 5.14 -11.75
N GLY A 274 26.00 5.92 -10.74
CA GLY A 274 27.26 6.64 -10.76
C GLY A 274 28.47 5.70 -10.86
N ILE A 275 28.54 4.66 -10.03
CA ILE A 275 29.61 3.64 -10.06
C ILE A 275 29.67 2.97 -11.44
N LEU A 276 28.53 2.58 -12.00
CA LEU A 276 28.47 1.89 -13.30
C LEU A 276 28.85 2.80 -14.46
N THR A 277 28.51 4.09 -14.39
CA THR A 277 28.93 5.07 -15.39
C THR A 277 30.45 5.24 -15.43
N GLU A 278 31.11 5.22 -14.27
CA GLU A 278 32.58 5.24 -14.19
C GLU A 278 33.22 3.95 -14.73
N LEU A 279 32.56 2.80 -14.56
CA LEU A 279 33.02 1.50 -15.03
C LEU A 279 32.77 1.23 -16.52
N GLU A 280 31.82 1.91 -17.14
CA GLU A 280 31.36 1.65 -18.51
C GLU A 280 32.51 1.65 -19.55
N PRO A 281 33.46 2.62 -19.56
CA PRO A 281 34.59 2.62 -20.49
C PRO A 281 35.47 1.38 -20.35
N HIS A 282 35.65 0.88 -19.14
CA HIS A 282 36.49 -0.30 -18.83
C HIS A 282 35.77 -1.59 -19.21
N LEU A 283 34.48 -1.69 -18.98
CA LEU A 283 33.65 -2.85 -19.34
C LEU A 283 33.53 -3.00 -20.87
N SER A 284 33.44 -1.90 -21.59
CA SER A 284 33.41 -1.89 -23.06
C SER A 284 34.75 -2.35 -23.67
N ALA A 285 35.86 -2.03 -23.02
CA ALA A 285 37.20 -2.46 -23.44
C ALA A 285 37.47 -3.95 -23.20
N ILE A 286 36.84 -4.56 -22.20
CA ILE A 286 36.99 -5.99 -21.87
C ILE A 286 36.17 -6.89 -22.80
N LYS A 287 35.10 -6.37 -23.41
CA LYS A 287 34.23 -7.10 -24.35
C LYS A 287 34.73 -7.11 -25.79
N LEU A 288 35.83 -6.39 -26.11
CA LEU A 288 36.56 -6.42 -27.36
C LEU A 288 37.69 -7.43 -27.32
#